data_ca1c29d13e07de04489c023f0ae4033c
#
_entry.id   ca1c29d13e07de04489c023f0ae4033c
#
_cell.length_a   1.000
_cell.length_b   1.000
_cell.length_c   1.000
_cell.angle_alpha   90.00
_cell.angle_beta   90.00
_cell.angle_gamma   90.00
#
_symmetry.space_group_name_H-M   'P 1'
#
loop_
_entity.id
_entity.type
_entity.pdbx_description
1 polymer ?
#
loop_
_entity_poly.entity_id
_entity_poly.type
_entity_poly.pdbx_seq_one_letter_code
_entity_poly.pdbx_strand_id
1 'polypeptide(L)'
;MFKIFKNFESNDIAGSIYGAESDPLVIFLHGGGQTRFAWDNAAENISKKGFHVITYDLRGHGDSFWSETGDYKIHDHKKDLISIIKHYDKPANLVGASLGGMTSLSLAGDPDYSSLCKSLTMVDIGIYPNQDGSDRIVEFMRSAQNGFSSLEEAADYISDFLPHREKPKDLSGLHKNLRKKDDRFYWHWDPKFLQGRQGQDIKEYFGHLEKAANFLNIPTLLIRGGLSDVLTEEDKDYFLTV
;
A
#
# COMPACT_ATOMS: atom_id res chain seq x y z
N MET A 1 17.21 -5.59 -6.27
CA MET A 1 18.16 -4.42 -6.23
C MET A 1 17.44 -3.23 -5.61
N PHE A 2 18.07 -2.50 -4.69
CA PHE A 2 17.54 -1.25 -4.15
C PHE A 2 17.69 -0.09 -5.14
N LYS A 3 16.70 0.79 -5.23
CA LYS A 3 16.68 1.99 -6.10
C LYS A 3 15.93 3.14 -5.44
N ILE A 4 16.41 4.34 -5.64
CA ILE A 4 15.69 5.59 -5.32
C ILE A 4 15.10 6.15 -6.62
N PHE A 5 13.81 6.37 -6.62
CA PHE A 5 13.09 7.12 -7.66
C PHE A 5 12.89 8.56 -7.18
N LYS A 6 12.71 9.47 -8.12
CA LYS A 6 12.30 10.84 -7.82
C LYS A 6 10.86 11.04 -8.26
N ASN A 7 10.03 11.60 -7.38
CA ASN A 7 8.70 12.05 -7.78
C ASN A 7 8.74 13.41 -8.49
N PHE A 8 7.63 13.93 -8.93
CA PHE A 8 7.54 15.22 -9.64
C PHE A 8 8.06 16.41 -8.81
N GLU A 9 8.09 16.29 -7.50
CA GLU A 9 8.59 17.31 -6.56
C GLU A 9 10.05 17.07 -6.17
N SER A 10 10.74 16.12 -6.84
CA SER A 10 12.12 15.70 -6.57
C SER A 10 12.34 15.01 -5.21
N ASN A 11 11.26 14.59 -4.53
CA ASN A 11 11.35 13.80 -3.31
C ASN A 11 11.77 12.35 -3.59
N ASP A 12 12.43 11.73 -2.64
CA ASP A 12 12.93 10.36 -2.73
C ASP A 12 11.83 9.33 -2.46
N ILE A 13 11.66 8.40 -3.40
CA ILE A 13 10.81 7.21 -3.26
C ILE A 13 11.71 5.98 -3.30
N ALA A 14 11.76 5.23 -2.21
CA ALA A 14 12.58 4.04 -2.08
C ALA A 14 11.88 2.82 -2.65
N GLY A 15 12.57 2.07 -3.51
CA GLY A 15 12.03 0.87 -4.14
C GLY A 15 13.01 -0.29 -4.21
N SER A 16 12.48 -1.46 -4.50
CA SER A 16 13.24 -2.67 -4.83
C SER A 16 12.85 -3.16 -6.22
N ILE A 17 13.84 -3.59 -7.00
CA ILE A 17 13.69 -4.01 -8.39
C ILE A 17 14.05 -5.47 -8.52
N TYR A 18 13.24 -6.21 -9.28
CA TYR A 18 13.41 -7.63 -9.60
C TYR A 18 13.17 -7.85 -11.10
N GLY A 19 13.88 -8.81 -11.69
CA GLY A 19 13.77 -9.13 -13.12
C GLY A 19 14.50 -8.15 -14.04
N ALA A 20 14.38 -8.38 -15.35
CA ALA A 20 15.02 -7.56 -16.37
C ALA A 20 14.14 -6.36 -16.76
N GLU A 21 14.76 -5.20 -16.98
CA GLU A 21 14.02 -3.98 -17.32
C GLU A 21 13.30 -4.07 -18.68
N SER A 22 13.76 -4.94 -19.57
CA SER A 22 13.11 -5.22 -20.86
C SER A 22 11.75 -5.91 -20.73
N ASP A 23 11.50 -6.59 -19.60
CA ASP A 23 10.29 -7.39 -19.39
C ASP A 23 9.05 -6.52 -19.10
N PRO A 24 7.83 -7.06 -19.22
CA PRO A 24 6.59 -6.35 -18.84
C PRO A 24 6.63 -5.88 -17.39
N LEU A 25 6.24 -4.62 -17.18
CA LEU A 25 6.30 -3.96 -15.87
C LEU A 25 5.15 -4.38 -14.96
N VAL A 26 5.49 -4.75 -13.72
CA VAL A 26 4.55 -4.96 -12.61
C VAL A 26 4.98 -4.06 -11.45
N ILE A 27 4.05 -3.33 -10.86
CA ILE A 27 4.31 -2.49 -9.69
C ILE A 27 3.43 -2.95 -8.53
N PHE A 28 4.06 -3.26 -7.40
CA PHE A 28 3.38 -3.63 -6.16
C PHE A 28 3.34 -2.45 -5.18
N LEU A 29 2.15 -2.17 -4.65
CA LEU A 29 1.89 -1.13 -3.67
C LEU A 29 1.40 -1.76 -2.36
N HIS A 30 2.09 -1.48 -1.27
CA HIS A 30 1.74 -2.01 0.05
C HIS A 30 0.56 -1.27 0.70
N GLY A 31 0.00 -1.84 1.76
CA GLY A 31 -1.04 -1.21 2.59
C GLY A 31 -0.49 -0.17 3.56
N GLY A 32 -1.36 0.66 4.10
CA GLY A 32 -1.00 1.61 5.15
C GLY A 32 -0.32 0.91 6.34
N GLY A 33 0.75 1.50 6.86
CA GLY A 33 1.54 0.92 7.95
C GLY A 33 2.49 -0.21 7.57
N GLN A 34 2.58 -0.55 6.30
CA GLN A 34 3.51 -1.55 5.77
C GLN A 34 4.70 -0.88 5.06
N THR A 35 5.57 -1.70 4.47
CA THR A 35 6.69 -1.27 3.63
C THR A 35 6.75 -2.12 2.37
N ARG A 36 7.58 -1.72 1.39
CA ARG A 36 7.83 -2.46 0.14
C ARG A 36 8.14 -3.94 0.35
N PHE A 37 8.72 -4.28 1.50
CA PHE A 37 9.09 -5.64 1.85
C PHE A 37 7.90 -6.60 2.07
N ALA A 38 6.68 -6.09 2.24
CA ALA A 38 5.47 -6.92 2.29
C ALA A 38 5.30 -7.77 1.02
N TRP A 39 5.88 -7.32 -0.09
CA TRP A 39 5.75 -7.94 -1.40
C TRP A 39 6.99 -8.72 -1.87
N ASP A 40 8.09 -8.81 -1.07
CA ASP A 40 9.36 -9.42 -1.48
C ASP A 40 9.18 -10.80 -2.14
N ASN A 41 8.48 -11.72 -1.45
CA ASN A 41 8.28 -13.08 -1.94
C ASN A 41 7.45 -13.12 -3.24
N ALA A 42 6.39 -12.32 -3.31
CA ALA A 42 5.57 -12.24 -4.51
C ALA A 42 6.35 -11.63 -5.68
N ALA A 43 7.08 -10.55 -5.42
CA ALA A 43 7.90 -9.85 -6.42
C ALA A 43 8.99 -10.77 -6.99
N GLU A 44 9.69 -11.51 -6.13
CA GLU A 44 10.70 -12.46 -6.57
C GLU A 44 10.09 -13.58 -7.43
N ASN A 45 8.95 -14.14 -7.01
CA ASN A 45 8.30 -15.22 -7.76
C ASN A 45 7.76 -14.75 -9.12
N ILE A 46 7.18 -13.54 -9.19
CA ILE A 46 6.67 -12.96 -10.42
C ILE A 46 7.84 -12.61 -11.37
N SER A 47 8.95 -12.08 -10.86
CA SER A 47 10.12 -11.77 -11.70
C SER A 47 10.70 -13.02 -12.37
N LYS A 48 10.69 -14.17 -11.69
CA LYS A 48 11.10 -15.47 -12.27
C LYS A 48 10.18 -15.96 -13.40
N LYS A 49 9.01 -15.32 -13.59
CA LYS A 49 8.06 -15.58 -14.69
C LYS A 49 8.24 -14.62 -15.88
N GLY A 50 9.32 -13.85 -15.91
CA GLY A 50 9.61 -12.92 -17.01
C GLY A 50 8.89 -11.59 -16.87
N PHE A 51 8.81 -11.05 -15.66
CA PHE A 51 8.31 -9.71 -15.40
C PHE A 51 9.40 -8.83 -14.76
N HIS A 52 9.40 -7.57 -15.13
CA HIS A 52 10.12 -6.52 -14.42
C HIS A 52 9.27 -6.01 -13.26
N VAL A 53 9.69 -6.27 -12.05
CA VAL A 53 8.86 -6.01 -10.87
C VAL A 53 9.46 -4.91 -10.01
N ILE A 54 8.64 -3.96 -9.64
CA ILE A 54 8.96 -2.89 -8.69
C ILE A 54 8.08 -3.05 -7.46
N THR A 55 8.70 -3.06 -6.28
CA THR A 55 8.03 -2.78 -5.01
C THR A 55 8.57 -1.46 -4.48
N TYR A 56 7.74 -0.59 -3.91
CA TYR A 56 8.24 0.67 -3.36
C TYR A 56 7.53 1.05 -2.06
N ASP A 57 8.21 1.81 -1.23
CA ASP A 57 7.61 2.38 -0.04
C ASP A 57 6.77 3.59 -0.45
N LEU A 58 5.49 3.57 -0.11
CA LEU A 58 4.61 4.72 -0.29
C LEU A 58 5.16 5.91 0.51
N ARG A 59 4.93 7.15 0.03
CA ARG A 59 5.28 8.36 0.81
C ARG A 59 4.83 8.22 2.27
N GLY A 60 5.63 8.70 3.20
CA GLY A 60 5.36 8.57 4.62
C GLY A 60 5.62 7.17 5.20
N HIS A 61 6.15 6.22 4.43
CA HIS A 61 6.44 4.86 4.87
C HIS A 61 7.87 4.47 4.48
N GLY A 62 8.41 3.50 5.20
CA GLY A 62 9.71 2.90 4.90
C GLY A 62 10.83 3.91 4.76
N ASP A 63 11.61 3.76 3.70
CA ASP A 63 12.74 4.63 3.36
C ASP A 63 12.35 5.76 2.39
N SER A 64 11.07 5.87 2.01
CA SER A 64 10.56 6.99 1.22
C SER A 64 10.45 8.26 2.08
N PHE A 65 10.38 9.41 1.42
CA PHE A 65 10.28 10.71 2.10
C PHE A 65 9.01 10.82 2.96
N TRP A 66 9.11 11.60 4.03
CA TRP A 66 8.00 12.00 4.88
C TRP A 66 7.60 13.43 4.53
N SER A 67 6.30 13.67 4.32
CA SER A 67 5.80 15.00 3.99
C SER A 67 5.90 15.95 5.18
N GLU A 68 6.49 17.13 4.98
CA GLU A 68 6.54 18.16 6.01
C GLU A 68 5.14 18.67 6.39
N THR A 69 4.22 18.68 5.44
CA THR A 69 2.84 19.17 5.56
C THR A 69 1.82 18.07 5.86
N GLY A 70 2.21 16.79 5.80
CA GLY A 70 1.31 15.66 6.02
C GLY A 70 0.43 15.33 4.82
N ASP A 71 0.90 15.58 3.60
CA ASP A 71 0.17 15.30 2.36
C ASP A 71 0.21 13.81 2.02
N TYR A 72 -0.77 13.06 2.57
CA TYR A 72 -0.90 11.61 2.47
C TYR A 72 -2.27 11.17 1.93
N LYS A 73 -2.92 12.02 1.11
CA LYS A 73 -4.18 11.65 0.45
C LYS A 73 -3.92 10.69 -0.70
N ILE A 74 -4.93 9.93 -1.11
CA ILE A 74 -4.85 9.02 -2.27
C ILE A 74 -4.30 9.73 -3.52
N HIS A 75 -4.72 10.98 -3.75
CA HIS A 75 -4.22 11.79 -4.86
C HIS A 75 -2.70 12.02 -4.82
N ASP A 76 -2.12 12.18 -3.64
CA ASP A 76 -0.67 12.40 -3.50
C ASP A 76 0.11 11.11 -3.77
N HIS A 77 -0.37 9.97 -3.24
CA HIS A 77 0.18 8.65 -3.57
C HIS A 77 0.08 8.34 -5.07
N LYS A 78 -1.04 8.74 -5.72
CA LYS A 78 -1.22 8.58 -7.17
C LYS A 78 -0.17 9.35 -7.96
N LYS A 79 0.17 10.58 -7.57
CA LYS A 79 1.24 11.36 -8.23
C LYS A 79 2.59 10.65 -8.17
N ASP A 80 2.94 10.05 -7.03
CA ASP A 80 4.18 9.30 -6.90
C ASP A 80 4.19 8.07 -7.82
N LEU A 81 3.08 7.32 -7.87
CA LEU A 81 2.93 6.16 -8.74
C LEU A 81 3.09 6.55 -10.22
N ILE A 82 2.48 7.65 -10.66
CA ILE A 82 2.65 8.19 -12.02
C ILE A 82 4.12 8.46 -12.30
N SER A 83 4.85 9.07 -11.36
CA SER A 83 6.28 9.38 -11.53
C SER A 83 7.11 8.12 -11.74
N ILE A 84 6.83 7.05 -10.96
CA ILE A 84 7.51 5.76 -11.09
C ILE A 84 7.21 5.12 -12.45
N ILE A 85 5.95 5.08 -12.90
CA ILE A 85 5.58 4.49 -14.20
C ILE A 85 6.27 5.25 -15.35
N LYS A 86 6.22 6.58 -15.31
CA LYS A 86 6.85 7.44 -16.33
C LYS A 86 8.37 7.28 -16.39
N HIS A 87 9.02 6.90 -15.27
CA HIS A 87 10.45 6.60 -15.26
C HIS A 87 10.82 5.45 -16.21
N TYR A 88 9.90 4.48 -16.40
CA TYR A 88 10.11 3.31 -17.26
C TYR A 88 9.56 3.48 -18.68
N ASP A 89 8.83 4.57 -18.96
CA ASP A 89 8.21 4.86 -20.26
C ASP A 89 7.41 3.69 -20.86
N LYS A 90 6.77 2.91 -20.01
CA LYS A 90 5.91 1.77 -20.40
C LYS A 90 4.77 1.57 -19.39
N PRO A 91 3.57 1.16 -19.87
CA PRO A 91 2.44 0.94 -18.98
C PRO A 91 2.68 -0.25 -18.05
N ALA A 92 2.14 -0.16 -16.82
CA ALA A 92 2.35 -1.12 -15.76
C ALA A 92 1.11 -1.98 -15.48
N ASN A 93 1.34 -3.22 -15.02
CA ASN A 93 0.36 -4.00 -14.31
C ASN A 93 0.45 -3.62 -12.82
N LEU A 94 -0.65 -3.19 -12.23
CA LEU A 94 -0.68 -2.70 -10.86
C LEU A 94 -1.23 -3.76 -9.92
N VAL A 95 -0.57 -3.96 -8.80
CA VAL A 95 -1.00 -4.85 -7.71
C VAL A 95 -0.94 -4.05 -6.41
N GLY A 96 -2.07 -3.80 -5.79
CA GLY A 96 -2.13 -2.99 -4.58
C GLY A 96 -2.98 -3.58 -3.47
N ALA A 97 -2.46 -3.56 -2.25
CA ALA A 97 -3.22 -3.93 -1.05
C ALA A 97 -3.70 -2.68 -0.32
N SER A 98 -4.95 -2.68 0.15
CA SER A 98 -5.51 -1.59 0.98
C SER A 98 -5.19 -0.20 0.37
N LEU A 99 -4.42 0.66 1.05
CA LEU A 99 -3.98 1.98 0.54
C LEU A 99 -3.36 1.89 -0.86
N GLY A 100 -2.53 0.87 -1.11
CA GLY A 100 -1.94 0.64 -2.42
C GLY A 100 -2.97 0.27 -3.48
N GLY A 101 -4.01 -0.50 -3.12
CA GLY A 101 -5.13 -0.84 -3.98
C GLY A 101 -5.97 0.38 -4.35
N MET A 102 -6.32 1.21 -3.36
CA MET A 102 -7.05 2.46 -3.58
C MET A 102 -6.25 3.45 -4.45
N THR A 103 -4.95 3.54 -4.23
CA THR A 103 -4.04 4.36 -5.06
C THR A 103 -4.02 3.88 -6.51
N SER A 104 -3.92 2.56 -6.71
CA SER A 104 -3.92 1.93 -8.03
C SER A 104 -5.25 2.10 -8.76
N LEU A 105 -6.38 1.93 -8.05
CA LEU A 105 -7.72 2.20 -8.59
C LEU A 105 -7.90 3.66 -9.02
N SER A 106 -7.47 4.60 -8.17
CA SER A 106 -7.52 6.03 -8.47
C SER A 106 -6.72 6.41 -9.73
N LEU A 107 -5.64 5.68 -10.04
CA LEU A 107 -4.88 5.89 -11.27
C LEU A 107 -5.55 5.20 -12.46
N ALA A 108 -5.90 3.92 -12.32
CA ALA A 108 -6.42 3.10 -13.42
C ALA A 108 -7.76 3.63 -13.96
N GLY A 109 -8.59 4.22 -13.10
CA GLY A 109 -9.86 4.84 -13.47
C GLY A 109 -9.78 6.35 -13.74
N ASP A 110 -8.58 6.93 -13.86
CA ASP A 110 -8.41 8.33 -14.24
C ASP A 110 -8.30 8.44 -15.77
N PRO A 111 -9.25 9.12 -16.47
CA PRO A 111 -9.22 9.23 -17.94
C PRO A 111 -7.91 9.80 -18.49
N ASP A 112 -7.25 10.70 -17.76
CA ASP A 112 -6.01 11.35 -18.20
C ASP A 112 -4.78 10.43 -18.07
N TYR A 113 -4.85 9.38 -17.23
CA TYR A 113 -3.72 8.53 -16.88
C TYR A 113 -3.97 7.02 -17.06
N SER A 114 -5.19 6.58 -17.40
CA SER A 114 -5.55 5.17 -17.53
C SER A 114 -4.66 4.41 -18.54
N SER A 115 -4.16 5.09 -19.56
CA SER A 115 -3.21 4.54 -20.54
C SER A 115 -1.87 4.09 -19.94
N LEU A 116 -1.54 4.53 -18.72
CA LEU A 116 -0.38 4.09 -17.97
C LEU A 116 -0.59 2.70 -17.32
N CYS A 117 -1.81 2.16 -17.36
CA CYS A 117 -2.19 0.91 -16.69
C CYS A 117 -2.58 -0.16 -17.70
N LYS A 118 -2.05 -1.39 -17.55
CA LYS A 118 -2.41 -2.56 -18.35
C LYS A 118 -3.44 -3.44 -17.65
N SER A 119 -3.33 -3.59 -16.35
CA SER A 119 -4.24 -4.35 -15.51
C SER A 119 -4.18 -3.84 -14.08
N LEU A 120 -5.22 -4.12 -13.32
CA LEU A 120 -5.33 -3.79 -11.90
C LEU A 120 -5.63 -5.06 -11.11
N THR A 121 -4.84 -5.32 -10.05
CA THR A 121 -5.17 -6.32 -9.03
C THR A 121 -5.30 -5.60 -7.69
N MET A 122 -6.51 -5.62 -7.14
CA MET A 122 -6.80 -5.11 -5.80
C MET A 122 -6.78 -6.25 -4.80
N VAL A 123 -6.01 -6.09 -3.73
CA VAL A 123 -5.85 -7.11 -2.70
C VAL A 123 -6.48 -6.63 -1.41
N ASP A 124 -7.56 -7.29 -1.04
CA ASP A 124 -8.30 -7.14 0.21
C ASP A 124 -8.79 -5.71 0.50
N ILE A 125 -9.26 -5.04 -0.55
CA ILE A 125 -9.83 -3.69 -0.48
C ILE A 125 -10.80 -3.47 -1.63
N GLY A 126 -11.96 -2.88 -1.34
CA GLY A 126 -12.94 -2.41 -2.32
C GLY A 126 -12.91 -0.90 -2.51
N ILE A 127 -14.01 -0.35 -3.00
CA ILE A 127 -14.20 1.11 -3.16
C ILE A 127 -14.38 1.76 -1.80
N TYR A 128 -15.25 1.20 -0.99
CA TYR A 128 -15.56 1.63 0.36
C TYR A 128 -15.07 0.56 1.34
N PRO A 129 -14.00 0.80 2.08
CA PRO A 129 -13.57 -0.14 3.11
C PRO A 129 -14.60 -0.17 4.25
N ASN A 130 -14.80 -1.34 4.85
CA ASN A 130 -15.65 -1.44 6.02
C ASN A 130 -15.16 -0.54 7.16
N GLN A 131 -16.07 0.23 7.78
CA GLN A 131 -15.74 1.23 8.78
C GLN A 131 -15.09 0.60 10.02
N ASP A 132 -15.70 -0.44 10.58
CA ASP A 132 -15.23 -1.06 11.83
C ASP A 132 -13.85 -1.69 11.65
N GLY A 133 -13.62 -2.39 10.53
CA GLY A 133 -12.31 -2.94 10.18
C GLY A 133 -11.25 -1.85 9.99
N SER A 134 -11.62 -0.75 9.34
CA SER A 134 -10.73 0.39 9.13
C SER A 134 -10.38 1.10 10.45
N ASP A 135 -11.36 1.31 11.32
CA ASP A 135 -11.16 1.96 12.61
C ASP A 135 -10.26 1.11 13.52
N ARG A 136 -10.43 -0.22 13.50
CA ARG A 136 -9.57 -1.15 14.22
C ARG A 136 -8.10 -1.05 13.77
N ILE A 137 -7.85 -0.94 12.47
CA ILE A 137 -6.49 -0.76 11.93
C ILE A 137 -5.91 0.59 12.36
N VAL A 138 -6.69 1.67 12.26
CA VAL A 138 -6.25 3.01 12.65
C VAL A 138 -5.93 3.06 14.15
N GLU A 139 -6.74 2.43 14.99
CA GLU A 139 -6.49 2.35 16.44
C GLU A 139 -5.21 1.54 16.74
N PHE A 140 -5.02 0.38 16.09
CA PHE A 140 -3.77 -0.38 16.18
C PHE A 140 -2.55 0.49 15.83
N MET A 141 -2.61 1.26 14.75
CA MET A 141 -1.52 2.12 14.36
C MET A 141 -1.27 3.27 15.35
N ARG A 142 -2.32 3.83 15.96
CA ARG A 142 -2.23 4.93 16.91
C ARG A 142 -1.69 4.51 18.28
N SER A 143 -2.12 3.36 18.76
CA SER A 143 -1.81 2.91 20.13
C SER A 143 -0.32 2.70 20.38
N ALA A 144 0.47 2.46 19.35
CA ALA A 144 1.91 2.19 19.44
C ALA A 144 2.81 3.37 19.06
N GLN A 145 2.35 4.61 19.15
CA GLN A 145 3.14 5.81 18.81
C GLN A 145 4.35 6.02 19.72
N ASN A 146 4.31 5.51 20.95
CA ASN A 146 5.44 5.60 21.89
C ASN A 146 6.56 4.58 21.60
N GLY A 147 6.38 3.75 20.59
CA GLY A 147 7.32 2.70 20.20
C GLY A 147 7.41 1.57 21.22
N PHE A 148 8.29 0.63 20.95
CA PHE A 148 8.50 -0.62 21.71
C PHE A 148 9.90 -0.64 22.33
N SER A 149 10.04 -1.24 23.50
CA SER A 149 11.33 -1.43 24.16
C SER A 149 12.14 -2.56 23.54
N SER A 150 11.47 -3.53 22.87
CA SER A 150 12.12 -4.67 22.22
C SER A 150 11.33 -5.13 20.99
N LEU A 151 11.95 -6.01 20.20
CA LEU A 151 11.25 -6.68 19.07
C LEU A 151 10.21 -7.68 19.58
N GLU A 152 10.42 -8.27 20.74
CA GLU A 152 9.48 -9.17 21.41
C GLU A 152 8.19 -8.43 21.76
N GLU A 153 8.30 -7.23 22.37
CA GLU A 153 7.15 -6.38 22.68
C GLU A 153 6.37 -6.01 21.42
N ALA A 154 7.07 -5.65 20.34
CA ALA A 154 6.44 -5.36 19.06
C ALA A 154 5.74 -6.59 18.46
N ALA A 155 6.35 -7.78 18.57
CA ALA A 155 5.79 -9.02 18.09
C ALA A 155 4.54 -9.42 18.87
N ASP A 156 4.53 -9.25 20.18
CA ASP A 156 3.38 -9.51 21.04
C ASP A 156 2.22 -8.57 20.66
N TYR A 157 2.50 -7.29 20.53
CA TYR A 157 1.53 -6.29 20.10
C TYR A 157 0.89 -6.61 18.74
N ILE A 158 1.67 -7.06 17.76
CA ILE A 158 1.16 -7.51 16.45
C ILE A 158 0.32 -8.79 16.60
N SER A 159 0.76 -9.72 17.44
CA SER A 159 0.06 -11.00 17.65
C SER A 159 -1.32 -10.79 18.28
N ASP A 160 -1.44 -9.86 19.22
CA ASP A 160 -2.72 -9.49 19.85
C ASP A 160 -3.70 -8.87 18.82
N PHE A 161 -3.17 -8.10 17.87
CA PHE A 161 -3.97 -7.55 16.78
C PHE A 161 -4.40 -8.61 15.75
N LEU A 162 -3.57 -9.62 15.51
CA LEU A 162 -3.78 -10.69 14.53
C LEU A 162 -3.86 -12.07 15.21
N PRO A 163 -4.87 -12.35 16.04
CA PRO A 163 -4.93 -13.55 16.90
C PRO A 163 -4.98 -14.87 16.11
N HIS A 164 -5.35 -14.81 14.82
CA HIS A 164 -5.37 -15.99 13.94
C HIS A 164 -4.03 -16.29 13.28
N ARG A 165 -3.01 -15.46 13.51
CA ARG A 165 -1.68 -15.60 12.92
C ARG A 165 -0.68 -16.01 14.00
N GLU A 166 -0.01 -17.13 13.77
CA GLU A 166 1.06 -17.58 14.69
C GLU A 166 2.18 -16.53 14.77
N LYS A 167 2.62 -16.22 15.99
CA LYS A 167 3.78 -15.36 16.25
C LYS A 167 5.02 -16.03 15.64
N PRO A 168 5.77 -15.33 14.77
CA PRO A 168 6.97 -15.91 14.17
C PRO A 168 8.04 -16.16 15.22
N LYS A 169 8.74 -17.30 15.12
CA LYS A 169 9.88 -17.64 15.99
C LYS A 169 11.10 -16.75 15.72
N ASP A 170 11.29 -16.35 14.47
CA ASP A 170 12.33 -15.41 14.05
C ASP A 170 11.74 -14.01 13.90
N LEU A 171 12.15 -13.10 14.75
CA LEU A 171 11.70 -11.71 14.80
C LEU A 171 12.54 -10.77 13.92
N SER A 172 13.60 -11.27 13.28
CA SER A 172 14.49 -10.45 12.44
C SER A 172 13.75 -9.72 11.31
N GLY A 173 12.65 -10.32 10.82
CA GLY A 173 11.79 -9.70 9.81
C GLY A 173 11.11 -8.40 10.26
N LEU A 174 10.97 -8.16 11.57
CA LEU A 174 10.34 -6.94 12.10
C LEU A 174 11.18 -5.68 11.82
N HIS A 175 12.50 -5.80 11.63
CA HIS A 175 13.35 -4.68 11.22
C HIS A 175 12.92 -4.07 9.86
N LYS A 176 12.16 -4.78 9.06
CA LYS A 176 11.58 -4.28 7.80
C LYS A 176 10.44 -3.29 8.02
N ASN A 177 9.82 -3.33 9.20
CA ASN A 177 8.65 -2.51 9.57
C ASN A 177 8.93 -1.57 10.75
N LEU A 178 10.09 -1.66 11.38
CA LEU A 178 10.46 -0.90 12.56
C LEU A 178 11.79 -0.15 12.34
N ARG A 179 11.85 1.08 12.83
CA ARG A 179 13.08 1.88 12.95
C ARG A 179 13.55 1.87 14.40
N LYS A 180 14.83 1.55 14.62
CA LYS A 180 15.45 1.76 15.91
C LYS A 180 15.88 3.22 16.02
N LYS A 181 15.41 3.91 17.08
CA LYS A 181 15.83 5.25 17.45
C LYS A 181 16.10 5.25 18.94
N ASP A 182 17.30 5.68 19.32
CA ASP A 182 17.83 5.54 20.67
C ASP A 182 17.72 4.07 21.14
N ASP A 183 17.08 3.79 22.26
CA ASP A 183 16.90 2.45 22.79
C ASP A 183 15.50 1.85 22.53
N ARG A 184 14.73 2.42 21.58
CA ARG A 184 13.37 1.97 21.27
C ARG A 184 13.18 1.69 19.78
N PHE A 185 12.17 0.89 19.48
CA PHE A 185 11.72 0.56 18.12
C PHE A 185 10.42 1.28 17.81
N TYR A 186 10.37 2.02 16.70
CA TYR A 186 9.22 2.77 16.24
C TYR A 186 8.76 2.21 14.90
N TRP A 187 7.47 2.33 14.63
CA TRP A 187 6.94 2.01 13.31
C TRP A 187 7.64 2.82 12.20
N HIS A 188 7.72 2.21 11.03
CA HIS A 188 8.41 2.78 9.86
C HIS A 188 7.48 3.66 9.01
N TRP A 189 6.55 4.37 9.65
CA TRP A 189 5.69 5.35 8.98
C TRP A 189 5.59 6.66 9.76
N ASP A 190 5.24 7.74 9.04
CA ASP A 190 5.04 9.05 9.64
C ASP A 190 3.75 9.09 10.46
N PRO A 191 3.77 9.46 11.75
CA PRO A 191 2.56 9.65 12.55
C PRO A 191 1.54 10.61 11.93
N LYS A 192 1.97 11.57 11.12
CA LYS A 192 1.08 12.48 10.39
C LYS A 192 0.18 11.75 9.39
N PHE A 193 0.55 10.55 8.92
CA PHE A 193 -0.28 9.73 8.04
C PHE A 193 -1.65 9.42 8.64
N LEU A 194 -1.75 9.36 9.97
CA LEU A 194 -3.01 9.11 10.68
C LEU A 194 -3.81 10.38 11.00
N GLN A 195 -3.25 11.56 10.69
CA GLN A 195 -3.94 12.84 10.89
C GLN A 195 -4.95 13.06 9.77
N GLY A 196 -6.12 13.62 10.11
CA GLY A 196 -7.14 14.00 9.12
C GLY A 196 -8.13 12.90 8.71
N ARG A 197 -8.02 11.68 9.27
CA ARG A 197 -9.01 10.59 9.03
C ARG A 197 -10.12 10.51 10.09
N GLN A 198 -10.10 11.34 11.12
CA GLN A 198 -11.10 11.30 12.19
C GLN A 198 -12.38 12.01 11.77
N GLY A 199 -13.52 11.31 11.88
CA GLY A 199 -14.84 11.90 11.73
C GLY A 199 -15.24 12.28 10.30
N GLN A 200 -14.49 11.84 9.28
CA GLN A 200 -14.89 12.02 7.88
C GLN A 200 -15.86 10.91 7.47
N ASP A 201 -16.92 11.29 6.76
CA ASP A 201 -17.81 10.33 6.12
C ASP A 201 -17.04 9.52 5.07
N ILE A 202 -17.12 8.19 5.16
CA ILE A 202 -16.40 7.28 4.24
C ILE A 202 -16.81 7.53 2.80
N LYS A 203 -18.09 7.76 2.52
CA LYS A 203 -18.58 7.98 1.15
C LYS A 203 -18.07 9.31 0.59
N GLU A 204 -18.00 10.34 1.43
CA GLU A 204 -17.41 11.62 1.02
C GLU A 204 -15.91 11.47 0.75
N TYR A 205 -15.18 10.78 1.64
CA TYR A 205 -13.74 10.61 1.53
C TYR A 205 -13.34 9.72 0.33
N PHE A 206 -14.06 8.62 0.09
CA PHE A 206 -13.75 7.64 -0.96
C PHE A 206 -14.62 7.75 -2.21
N GLY A 207 -15.58 8.67 -2.29
CA GLY A 207 -16.48 8.80 -3.44
C GLY A 207 -15.77 9.07 -4.78
N HIS A 208 -14.54 9.56 -4.76
CA HIS A 208 -13.70 9.68 -5.95
C HIS A 208 -13.23 8.31 -6.49
N LEU A 209 -13.12 7.28 -5.63
CA LEU A 209 -12.77 5.92 -6.04
C LEU A 209 -13.93 5.22 -6.76
N GLU A 210 -15.18 5.50 -6.38
CA GLU A 210 -16.35 5.02 -7.10
C GLU A 210 -16.39 5.56 -8.52
N LYS A 211 -16.12 6.86 -8.67
CA LYS A 211 -15.99 7.45 -10.00
C LYS A 211 -14.88 6.79 -10.82
N ALA A 212 -13.73 6.53 -10.18
CA ALA A 212 -12.63 5.84 -10.85
C ALA A 212 -13.02 4.41 -11.25
N ALA A 213 -13.74 3.67 -10.40
CA ALA A 213 -14.21 2.32 -10.71
C ALA A 213 -15.13 2.30 -11.93
N ASN A 214 -16.05 3.27 -12.04
CA ASN A 214 -16.94 3.39 -13.20
C ASN A 214 -16.21 3.74 -14.53
N PHE A 215 -14.98 4.24 -14.47
CA PHE A 215 -14.14 4.49 -15.66
C PHE A 215 -13.16 3.36 -15.97
N LEU A 216 -13.14 2.28 -15.19
CA LEU A 216 -12.24 1.16 -15.43
C LEU A 216 -12.56 0.50 -16.78
N ASN A 217 -11.53 0.42 -17.63
CA ASN A 217 -11.63 -0.23 -18.95
C ASN A 217 -10.49 -1.24 -19.19
N ILE A 218 -9.81 -1.67 -18.14
CA ILE A 218 -8.70 -2.62 -18.15
C ILE A 218 -9.06 -3.89 -17.37
N PRO A 219 -8.41 -5.03 -17.64
CA PRO A 219 -8.61 -6.24 -16.84
C PRO A 219 -8.37 -5.97 -15.36
N THR A 220 -9.37 -6.25 -14.53
CA THR A 220 -9.32 -6.00 -13.08
C THR A 220 -9.63 -7.28 -12.32
N LEU A 221 -8.79 -7.56 -11.32
CA LEU A 221 -8.93 -8.69 -10.39
C LEU A 221 -9.07 -8.17 -8.96
N LEU A 222 -10.09 -8.65 -8.26
CA LEU A 222 -10.24 -8.44 -6.83
C LEU A 222 -9.92 -9.75 -6.09
N ILE A 223 -8.94 -9.70 -5.17
CA ILE A 223 -8.57 -10.80 -4.28
C ILE A 223 -9.05 -10.44 -2.88
N ARG A 224 -9.91 -11.27 -2.30
CA ARG A 224 -10.45 -11.07 -0.94
C ARG A 224 -9.86 -12.10 0.02
N GLY A 225 -9.43 -11.67 1.20
CA GLY A 225 -9.09 -12.54 2.31
C GLY A 225 -10.34 -13.23 2.87
N GLY A 226 -10.27 -14.56 3.11
CA GLY A 226 -11.44 -15.32 3.59
C GLY A 226 -11.95 -14.86 4.97
N LEU A 227 -11.10 -14.20 5.77
CA LEU A 227 -11.41 -13.66 7.10
C LEU A 227 -11.28 -12.14 7.13
N SER A 228 -11.36 -11.47 5.98
CA SER A 228 -11.25 -10.02 5.92
C SER A 228 -12.41 -9.33 6.63
N ASP A 229 -12.08 -8.37 7.46
CA ASP A 229 -13.01 -7.44 8.10
C ASP A 229 -12.98 -6.04 7.45
N VAL A 230 -12.09 -5.83 6.48
CA VAL A 230 -11.96 -4.57 5.72
C VAL A 230 -12.75 -4.62 4.41
N LEU A 231 -12.79 -5.79 3.77
CA LEU A 231 -13.56 -6.06 2.57
C LEU A 231 -14.60 -7.14 2.85
N THR A 232 -15.84 -6.74 3.06
CA THR A 232 -16.96 -7.67 3.28
C THR A 232 -17.40 -8.34 1.98
N GLU A 233 -18.27 -9.36 2.07
CA GLU A 233 -18.89 -9.96 0.86
C GLU A 233 -19.76 -8.92 0.13
N GLU A 234 -20.47 -8.07 0.88
CA GLU A 234 -21.31 -7.00 0.31
C GLU A 234 -20.45 -5.96 -0.46
N ASP A 235 -19.33 -5.53 0.11
CA ASP A 235 -18.43 -4.60 -0.56
C ASP A 235 -17.79 -5.20 -1.82
N LYS A 236 -17.47 -6.51 -1.78
CA LYS A 236 -17.00 -7.25 -2.94
C LYS A 236 -18.07 -7.28 -4.03
N ASP A 237 -19.32 -7.65 -3.67
CA ASP A 237 -20.42 -7.74 -4.62
C ASP A 237 -20.73 -6.37 -5.22
N TYR A 238 -20.69 -5.31 -4.40
CA TYR A 238 -20.81 -3.93 -4.90
C TYR A 238 -19.72 -3.59 -5.91
N PHE A 239 -18.45 -3.90 -5.62
CA PHE A 239 -17.34 -3.64 -6.56
C PHE A 239 -17.54 -4.32 -7.92
N LEU A 240 -18.20 -5.47 -7.97
CA LEU A 240 -18.47 -6.20 -9.22
C LEU A 240 -19.62 -5.59 -10.05
N THR A 241 -20.33 -4.60 -9.50
CA THR A 241 -21.49 -3.95 -10.19
C THR A 241 -21.14 -2.61 -10.84
N VAL A 242 -19.96 -2.06 -10.54
CA VAL A 242 -19.48 -0.75 -11.01
C VAL A 242 -18.45 -0.84 -12.12
#